data_b905b0efec609572292224c2d5c8e5c5
#
_entry.id   b905b0efec609572292224c2d5c8e5c5
#
_cell.length_a   1.000
_cell.length_b   1.000
_cell.length_c   1.000
_cell.angle_alpha   90.00
_cell.angle_beta   90.00
_cell.angle_gamma   90.00
#
_symmetry.space_group_name_H-M   'P 1'
#
loop_
_entity.id
_entity.type
_entity.pdbx_description
1 polymer ?
#
loop_
_entity_poly.entity_id
_entity_poly.type
_entity_poly.pdbx_seq_one_letter_code
_entity_poly.pdbx_strand_id
1 'polypeptide(L)'
;VLVLSHLHSGDTPSAASNKAQLESFRQVSAAFEGIESSLSASAGIFLGPEYHFDLTRPGIALYGGEAVNGMKPLRPVATAEARIVQIREAAVGGTVSYGATHQLERASRLAIASVGYADGYLRSLSGSGIPLRTGGIAGGFGFIAGHHVPVVGRITMDLTIFDVTDVPDGAVRSGDYIELFGSNMPVDEVARAAGTIGYEMLTSLG
;
A
#
# COMPACT_ATOMS: atom_id res chain seq x y z
N VAL A 1 22.21 0.71 -25.43
CA VAL A 1 23.06 0.89 -24.24
C VAL A 1 22.61 2.16 -23.55
N LEU A 2 22.55 2.18 -22.23
CA LEU A 2 22.10 3.32 -21.41
C LEU A 2 23.05 3.49 -20.22
N VAL A 3 23.51 4.69 -19.95
CA VAL A 3 24.20 5.03 -18.70
C VAL A 3 23.13 5.38 -17.67
N LEU A 4 23.05 4.61 -16.60
CA LEU A 4 22.04 4.87 -15.57
C LEU A 4 22.60 4.85 -14.15
N SER A 5 21.98 5.65 -13.28
CA SER A 5 22.18 5.61 -11.85
C SER A 5 20.83 5.75 -11.12
N HIS A 6 20.86 5.82 -9.80
CA HIS A 6 19.66 5.94 -8.99
C HIS A 6 19.92 6.84 -7.77
N LEU A 7 18.99 7.76 -7.47
CA LEU A 7 19.09 8.62 -6.30
C LEU A 7 18.72 7.82 -5.05
N HIS A 8 19.57 7.83 -4.04
CA HIS A 8 19.29 7.11 -2.79
C HIS A 8 18.36 7.86 -1.82
N SER A 9 18.18 9.17 -2.03
CA SER A 9 17.31 10.02 -1.20
C SER A 9 16.39 10.90 -2.03
N GLY A 10 15.99 10.42 -3.21
CA GLY A 10 15.10 11.17 -4.10
C GLY A 10 13.73 11.47 -3.49
N ASP A 11 13.27 10.64 -2.56
CA ASP A 11 12.05 10.81 -1.77
C ASP A 11 12.12 11.94 -0.73
N THR A 12 13.32 12.46 -0.46
CA THR A 12 13.60 13.55 0.47
C THR A 12 14.22 14.74 -0.28
N PRO A 13 13.42 15.67 -0.82
CA PRO A 13 13.92 16.74 -1.71
C PRO A 13 15.02 17.62 -1.09
N SER A 14 14.97 17.83 0.23
CA SER A 14 15.94 18.63 0.96
C SER A 14 17.29 17.94 1.22
N ALA A 15 17.42 16.67 0.87
CA ALA A 15 18.66 15.93 1.10
C ALA A 15 19.79 16.47 0.22
N ALA A 16 20.88 16.95 0.85
CA ALA A 16 22.04 17.49 0.17
C ALA A 16 22.71 16.49 -0.79
N SER A 17 22.57 15.20 -0.48
CA SER A 17 23.06 14.10 -1.30
C SER A 17 22.44 14.04 -2.71
N ASN A 18 21.22 14.52 -2.91
CA ASN A 18 20.60 14.56 -4.23
C ASN A 18 21.43 15.42 -5.19
N LYS A 19 21.87 16.59 -4.73
CA LYS A 19 22.68 17.51 -5.50
C LYS A 19 24.08 16.96 -5.77
N ALA A 20 24.68 16.32 -4.78
CA ALA A 20 25.98 15.69 -4.91
C ALA A 20 25.95 14.52 -5.93
N GLN A 21 24.90 13.69 -5.88
CA GLN A 21 24.70 12.61 -6.85
C GLN A 21 24.43 13.14 -8.26
N LEU A 22 23.65 14.21 -8.41
CA LEU A 22 23.41 14.86 -9.69
C LEU A 22 24.73 15.31 -10.33
N GLU A 23 25.59 16.00 -9.58
CA GLU A 23 26.87 16.50 -10.08
C GLU A 23 27.81 15.35 -10.44
N SER A 24 27.92 14.35 -9.58
CA SER A 24 28.71 13.13 -9.86
C SER A 24 28.21 12.41 -11.12
N PHE A 25 26.90 12.28 -11.28
CA PHE A 25 26.34 11.61 -12.45
C PHE A 25 26.55 12.40 -13.75
N ARG A 26 26.51 13.73 -13.71
CA ARG A 26 26.87 14.58 -14.86
C ARG A 26 28.29 14.32 -15.35
N GLN A 27 29.25 14.21 -14.41
CA GLN A 27 30.64 13.94 -14.76
C GLN A 27 30.81 12.53 -15.37
N VAL A 28 30.13 11.53 -14.79
CA VAL A 28 30.19 10.16 -15.32
C VAL A 28 29.54 10.07 -16.68
N SER A 29 28.33 10.61 -16.86
CA SER A 29 27.60 10.51 -18.13
C SER A 29 28.32 11.22 -19.28
N ALA A 30 29.01 12.33 -19.01
CA ALA A 30 29.81 13.04 -19.98
C ALA A 30 30.99 12.22 -20.56
N ALA A 31 31.45 11.19 -19.86
CA ALA A 31 32.48 10.29 -20.37
C ALA A 31 31.96 9.27 -21.40
N PHE A 32 30.63 9.17 -21.60
CA PHE A 32 29.96 8.25 -22.51
C PHE A 32 29.28 9.01 -23.65
N GLU A 33 30.06 9.67 -24.48
CA GLU A 33 29.57 10.50 -25.56
C GLU A 33 28.65 9.72 -26.52
N GLY A 34 27.47 10.28 -26.84
CA GLY A 34 26.48 9.67 -27.71
C GLY A 34 25.66 8.53 -27.09
N ILE A 35 25.84 8.26 -25.79
CA ILE A 35 25.03 7.28 -25.05
C ILE A 35 23.99 8.03 -24.19
N GLU A 36 22.73 7.66 -24.32
CA GLU A 36 21.65 8.20 -23.48
C GLU A 36 21.90 7.92 -22.00
N SER A 37 21.44 8.83 -21.15
CA SER A 37 21.65 8.77 -19.70
C SER A 37 20.33 8.91 -18.93
N SER A 38 20.29 8.30 -17.73
CA SER A 38 19.09 8.28 -16.89
C SER A 38 19.45 8.26 -15.42
N LEU A 39 19.01 9.27 -14.68
CA LEU A 39 19.20 9.35 -13.22
C LEU A 39 17.90 9.09 -12.46
N SER A 40 16.79 9.67 -12.93
CA SER A 40 15.54 9.75 -12.17
C SER A 40 14.66 8.51 -12.33
N ALA A 41 14.33 7.89 -11.20
CA ALA A 41 13.10 7.13 -11.00
C ALA A 41 11.98 8.09 -10.57
N SER A 42 10.83 7.58 -10.09
CA SER A 42 9.66 8.40 -9.75
C SER A 42 10.00 9.61 -8.89
N ALA A 43 10.74 9.43 -7.81
CA ALA A 43 11.07 10.51 -6.90
C ALA A 43 11.94 11.60 -7.56
N GLY A 44 12.95 11.20 -8.32
CA GLY A 44 13.86 12.13 -8.99
C GLY A 44 13.15 13.03 -10.02
N ILE A 45 12.05 12.57 -10.60
CA ILE A 45 11.25 13.37 -11.56
C ILE A 45 10.69 14.65 -10.90
N PHE A 46 10.33 14.56 -9.63
CA PHE A 46 9.74 15.66 -8.86
C PHE A 46 10.80 16.61 -8.26
N LEU A 47 12.09 16.27 -8.34
CA LEU A 47 13.16 17.15 -7.87
C LEU A 47 13.47 18.30 -8.83
N GLY A 48 13.14 18.14 -10.10
CA GLY A 48 13.33 19.16 -11.12
C GLY A 48 13.88 18.60 -12.43
N PRO A 49 13.76 19.38 -13.52
CA PRO A 49 14.14 18.93 -14.86
C PRO A 49 15.64 18.62 -15.01
N GLU A 50 16.48 19.21 -14.18
CA GLU A 50 17.92 18.95 -14.18
C GLU A 50 18.30 17.53 -13.77
N TYR A 51 17.37 16.80 -13.15
CA TYR A 51 17.53 15.38 -12.78
C TYR A 51 17.02 14.42 -13.85
N HIS A 52 16.33 14.89 -14.90
CA HIS A 52 15.68 14.00 -15.87
C HIS A 52 16.66 13.33 -16.82
N PHE A 53 17.67 14.08 -17.29
CA PHE A 53 18.57 13.65 -18.36
C PHE A 53 17.77 13.26 -19.62
N ASP A 54 18.23 12.25 -20.37
CA ASP A 54 17.58 11.84 -21.63
C ASP A 54 16.33 10.98 -21.36
N LEU A 55 16.33 10.20 -20.26
CA LEU A 55 15.28 9.24 -19.92
C LEU A 55 14.94 9.26 -18.44
N THR A 56 13.66 9.28 -18.13
CA THR A 56 13.16 9.04 -16.76
C THR A 56 12.53 7.65 -16.65
N ARG A 57 12.55 7.08 -15.45
CA ARG A 57 12.06 5.74 -15.15
C ARG A 57 10.96 5.78 -14.08
N PRO A 58 9.77 6.34 -14.38
CA PRO A 58 8.68 6.37 -13.43
C PRO A 58 8.20 4.94 -13.13
N GLY A 59 7.98 4.65 -11.87
CA GLY A 59 7.40 3.40 -11.36
C GLY A 59 6.15 3.71 -10.55
N ILE A 60 6.29 3.87 -9.23
CA ILE A 60 5.18 4.05 -8.31
C ILE A 60 4.28 5.25 -8.65
N ALA A 61 4.84 6.32 -9.19
CA ALA A 61 4.07 7.48 -9.61
C ALA A 61 3.04 7.17 -10.71
N LEU A 62 3.29 6.18 -11.56
CA LEU A 62 2.34 5.73 -12.59
C LEU A 62 1.11 5.04 -11.98
N TYR A 63 1.23 4.48 -10.78
CA TYR A 63 0.15 3.84 -10.04
C TYR A 63 -0.56 4.77 -9.06
N GLY A 64 -0.09 6.02 -8.96
CA GLY A 64 -0.67 7.01 -8.06
C GLY A 64 -0.09 6.99 -6.64
N GLY A 65 0.96 6.19 -6.41
CA GLY A 65 1.61 6.10 -5.11
C GLY A 65 2.58 7.26 -4.84
N GLU A 66 2.85 7.52 -3.56
CA GLU A 66 3.70 8.61 -3.07
C GLU A 66 5.17 8.36 -3.46
N ALA A 67 5.69 9.22 -4.32
CA ALA A 67 7.07 9.13 -4.77
C ALA A 67 8.03 10.02 -3.95
N VAL A 68 7.50 11.06 -3.31
CA VAL A 68 8.25 12.04 -2.50
C VAL A 68 7.49 12.27 -1.21
N ASN A 69 8.19 12.20 -0.09
CA ASN A 69 7.60 12.37 1.24
C ASN A 69 6.83 13.68 1.37
N GLY A 70 5.54 13.60 1.71
CA GLY A 70 4.67 14.76 1.91
C GLY A 70 4.26 15.48 0.63
N MET A 71 4.46 14.90 -0.53
CA MET A 71 3.95 15.46 -1.78
C MET A 71 2.41 15.44 -1.83
N LYS A 72 1.84 16.31 -2.66
CA LYS A 72 0.40 16.23 -2.95
C LYS A 72 0.08 14.86 -3.54
N PRO A 73 -0.96 14.18 -3.04
CA PRO A 73 -1.34 12.86 -3.55
C PRO A 73 -1.53 12.87 -5.06
N LEU A 74 -0.98 11.87 -5.72
CA LEU A 74 -1.25 11.58 -7.12
C LEU A 74 -2.61 10.88 -7.24
N ARG A 75 -3.18 10.93 -8.45
CA ARG A 75 -4.45 10.23 -8.70
C ARG A 75 -4.21 8.72 -8.67
N PRO A 76 -4.92 7.95 -7.85
CA PRO A 76 -4.87 6.50 -7.88
C PRO A 76 -5.24 5.95 -9.27
N VAL A 77 -4.48 4.97 -9.74
CA VAL A 77 -4.67 4.33 -11.05
C VAL A 77 -4.90 2.83 -10.90
N ALA A 78 -4.31 2.23 -9.86
CA ALA A 78 -4.51 0.83 -9.52
C ALA A 78 -5.55 0.70 -8.40
N THR A 79 -6.43 -0.30 -8.52
CA THR A 79 -7.37 -0.72 -7.49
C THR A 79 -7.22 -2.21 -7.26
N ALA A 80 -7.10 -2.62 -6.01
CA ALA A 80 -7.18 -4.01 -5.61
C ALA A 80 -8.46 -4.23 -4.81
N GLU A 81 -9.21 -5.26 -5.20
CA GLU A 81 -10.45 -5.64 -4.57
C GLU A 81 -10.46 -7.13 -4.26
N ALA A 82 -11.15 -7.51 -3.18
CA ALA A 82 -11.35 -8.91 -2.83
C ALA A 82 -12.83 -9.24 -2.78
N ARG A 83 -13.18 -10.42 -3.29
CA ARG A 83 -14.57 -10.89 -3.27
C ARG A 83 -14.96 -11.37 -1.88
N ILE A 84 -16.09 -10.92 -1.38
CA ILE A 84 -16.70 -11.43 -0.15
C ILE A 84 -17.32 -12.80 -0.43
N VAL A 85 -16.80 -13.82 0.24
CA VAL A 85 -17.29 -15.21 0.06
C VAL A 85 -18.39 -15.55 1.07
N GLN A 86 -18.41 -14.86 2.22
CA GLN A 86 -19.42 -15.08 3.25
C GLN A 86 -19.64 -13.83 4.09
N ILE A 87 -20.89 -13.61 4.52
CA ILE A 87 -21.24 -12.72 5.64
C ILE A 87 -21.70 -13.60 6.79
N ARG A 88 -21.22 -13.32 7.99
CA ARG A 88 -21.53 -14.09 9.20
C ARG A 88 -21.86 -13.18 10.37
N GLU A 89 -22.99 -13.48 11.03
CA GLU A 89 -23.30 -12.91 12.35
C GLU A 89 -22.48 -13.63 13.42
N ALA A 90 -21.94 -12.88 14.37
CA ALA A 90 -21.14 -13.40 15.47
C ALA A 90 -21.55 -12.72 16.79
N ALA A 91 -21.74 -13.51 17.83
CA ALA A 91 -22.15 -13.02 19.14
C ALA A 91 -21.00 -12.30 19.87
N VAL A 92 -21.36 -11.43 20.82
CA VAL A 92 -20.40 -10.86 21.77
C VAL A 92 -19.60 -11.96 22.48
N GLY A 93 -18.30 -11.73 22.69
CA GLY A 93 -17.40 -12.72 23.30
C GLY A 93 -16.87 -13.76 22.33
N GLY A 94 -17.43 -13.85 21.11
CA GLY A 94 -16.89 -14.71 20.06
C GLY A 94 -15.46 -14.32 19.68
N THR A 95 -14.66 -15.29 19.23
CA THR A 95 -13.27 -15.03 18.81
C THR A 95 -13.13 -15.16 17.30
N VAL A 96 -12.17 -14.41 16.71
CA VAL A 96 -11.97 -14.32 15.28
C VAL A 96 -10.56 -14.76 14.91
N SER A 97 -10.48 -15.64 13.88
CA SER A 97 -9.25 -16.09 13.23
C SER A 97 -8.31 -16.91 14.15
N TYR A 98 -7.14 -17.28 13.60
CA TYR A 98 -6.15 -18.11 14.27
C TYR A 98 -5.64 -17.53 15.58
N GLY A 99 -5.52 -18.40 16.58
CA GLY A 99 -5.02 -18.06 17.92
C GLY A 99 -6.00 -17.27 18.76
N ALA A 100 -7.27 -17.08 18.29
CA ALA A 100 -8.32 -16.37 19.02
C ALA A 100 -7.85 -15.01 19.59
N THR A 101 -6.99 -14.31 18.83
CA THR A 101 -6.33 -13.07 19.28
C THR A 101 -7.24 -11.85 19.23
N HIS A 102 -8.40 -11.96 18.58
CA HIS A 102 -9.43 -10.95 18.56
C HIS A 102 -10.71 -11.49 19.19
N GLN A 103 -11.18 -10.84 20.24
CA GLN A 103 -12.46 -11.15 20.87
C GLN A 103 -13.45 -10.04 20.56
N LEU A 104 -14.66 -10.40 20.14
CA LEU A 104 -15.71 -9.45 19.81
C LEU A 104 -16.30 -8.83 21.07
N GLU A 105 -16.29 -7.51 21.16
CA GLU A 105 -16.84 -6.75 22.29
C GLU A 105 -18.35 -6.49 22.16
N ARG A 106 -18.89 -6.69 20.94
CA ARG A 106 -20.30 -6.54 20.60
C ARG A 106 -20.75 -7.66 19.66
N ALA A 107 -22.06 -7.83 19.50
CA ALA A 107 -22.57 -8.62 18.39
C ALA A 107 -22.13 -7.96 17.07
N SER A 108 -21.52 -8.73 16.20
CA SER A 108 -20.84 -8.22 15.01
C SER A 108 -21.24 -8.96 13.75
N ARG A 109 -21.25 -8.22 12.65
CA ARG A 109 -21.42 -8.76 11.30
C ARG A 109 -20.07 -8.77 10.60
N LEU A 110 -19.60 -9.94 10.21
CA LEU A 110 -18.27 -10.15 9.67
C LEU A 110 -18.33 -10.53 8.20
N ALA A 111 -17.57 -9.82 7.37
CA ALA A 111 -17.35 -10.14 5.96
C ALA A 111 -16.05 -10.93 5.82
N ILE A 112 -16.13 -12.13 5.27
CA ILE A 112 -14.98 -12.97 4.93
C ILE A 112 -14.67 -12.75 3.46
N ALA A 113 -13.51 -12.17 3.16
CA ALA A 113 -13.04 -11.90 1.81
C ALA A 113 -11.97 -12.90 1.37
N SER A 114 -12.04 -13.31 0.10
CA SER A 114 -11.09 -14.23 -0.53
C SER A 114 -9.82 -13.49 -0.92
N VAL A 115 -9.02 -13.15 0.06
CA VAL A 115 -7.68 -12.58 -0.08
C VAL A 115 -6.90 -12.84 1.21
N GLY A 116 -5.65 -13.26 1.07
CA GLY A 116 -4.75 -13.49 2.19
C GLY A 116 -3.31 -13.18 1.84
N TYR A 117 -2.38 -13.60 2.72
CA TYR A 117 -0.97 -13.29 2.48
C TYR A 117 -0.35 -14.09 1.33
N ALA A 118 -0.97 -15.18 0.88
CA ALA A 118 -0.55 -15.91 -0.32
C ALA A 118 -0.85 -15.13 -1.60
N ASP A 119 -1.85 -14.23 -1.56
CA ASP A 119 -2.20 -13.33 -2.65
C ASP A 119 -1.42 -12.00 -2.58
N GLY A 120 -0.51 -11.86 -1.60
CA GLY A 120 0.27 -10.65 -1.37
C GLY A 120 -0.40 -9.60 -0.46
N TYR A 121 -1.58 -9.88 0.12
CA TYR A 121 -2.17 -8.99 1.12
C TYR A 121 -1.48 -9.20 2.47
N LEU A 122 -0.62 -8.27 2.85
CA LEU A 122 0.38 -8.46 3.90
C LEU A 122 -0.22 -8.85 5.24
N ARG A 123 0.30 -9.93 5.83
CA ARG A 123 -0.11 -10.42 7.16
C ARG A 123 0.04 -9.37 8.26
N SER A 124 0.93 -8.39 8.07
CA SER A 124 1.11 -7.25 8.98
C SER A 124 -0.11 -6.32 9.03
N LEU A 125 -1.06 -6.41 8.10
CA LEU A 125 -2.35 -5.70 8.13
C LEU A 125 -3.38 -6.35 9.07
N SER A 126 -3.09 -7.48 9.71
CA SER A 126 -4.00 -8.13 10.67
C SER A 126 -4.44 -7.16 11.76
N GLY A 127 -5.71 -7.22 12.17
CA GLY A 127 -6.28 -6.39 13.22
C GLY A 127 -5.76 -6.73 14.62
N SER A 128 -5.22 -7.95 14.81
CA SER A 128 -4.68 -8.40 16.11
C SER A 128 -3.63 -9.49 15.94
N GLY A 129 -2.89 -9.75 17.03
CA GLY A 129 -1.96 -10.88 17.11
C GLY A 129 -0.69 -10.71 16.26
N ILE A 130 -0.34 -9.50 15.90
CA ILE A 130 0.94 -9.13 15.29
C ILE A 130 1.84 -8.58 16.40
N PRO A 131 3.11 -9.03 16.48
CA PRO A 131 4.07 -8.44 17.41
C PRO A 131 4.16 -6.93 17.22
N LEU A 132 4.32 -6.22 18.33
CA LEU A 132 4.30 -4.78 18.45
C LEU A 132 4.74 -4.02 17.18
N ARG A 133 3.81 -3.36 16.56
CA ARG A 133 4.11 -2.25 15.66
C ARG A 133 4.50 -1.07 16.54
N THR A 134 5.68 -0.53 16.33
CA THR A 134 6.07 0.75 16.94
C THR A 134 5.10 1.81 16.42
N GLY A 135 4.34 2.43 17.35
CA GLY A 135 3.45 3.55 17.01
C GLY A 135 1.95 3.32 17.17
N GLY A 136 1.50 2.14 17.67
CA GLY A 136 0.08 1.93 17.99
C GLY A 136 -0.86 1.98 16.78
N ILE A 137 -0.36 1.67 15.59
CA ILE A 137 -1.13 1.68 14.36
C ILE A 137 -2.15 0.53 14.41
N ALA A 138 -3.43 0.85 14.27
CA ALA A 138 -4.50 -0.12 14.07
C ALA A 138 -4.19 -1.02 12.86
N GLY A 139 -4.77 -2.20 12.79
CA GLY A 139 -4.68 -3.10 11.63
C GLY A 139 -5.14 -2.44 10.34
N GLY A 140 -5.13 -3.20 9.24
CA GLY A 140 -5.61 -2.74 7.95
C GLY A 140 -7.11 -2.47 7.97
N PHE A 141 -7.56 -1.78 6.94
CA PHE A 141 -8.96 -1.50 6.65
C PHE A 141 -9.27 -1.92 5.22
N GLY A 142 -10.53 -2.16 4.92
CA GLY A 142 -11.09 -2.19 3.58
C GLY A 142 -12.11 -1.06 3.42
N PHE A 143 -12.57 -0.84 2.19
CA PHE A 143 -13.63 0.10 1.91
C PHE A 143 -14.75 -0.59 1.13
N ILE A 144 -15.99 -0.45 1.61
CA ILE A 144 -17.17 -1.03 0.96
C ILE A 144 -18.43 -0.22 1.30
N ALA A 145 -19.29 -0.05 0.33
CA ALA A 145 -20.58 0.65 0.49
C ALA A 145 -20.46 2.03 1.15
N GLY A 146 -19.38 2.77 0.87
CA GLY A 146 -19.13 4.10 1.44
C GLY A 146 -18.48 4.10 2.84
N HIS A 147 -18.09 2.95 3.38
CA HIS A 147 -17.55 2.80 4.73
C HIS A 147 -16.15 2.19 4.75
N HIS A 148 -15.26 2.74 5.60
CA HIS A 148 -14.03 2.07 5.99
C HIS A 148 -14.37 1.01 7.04
N VAL A 149 -13.95 -0.23 6.78
CA VAL A 149 -14.23 -1.38 7.64
C VAL A 149 -12.93 -2.03 8.10
N PRO A 150 -12.72 -2.23 9.41
CA PRO A 150 -11.46 -2.72 9.93
C PRO A 150 -11.26 -4.21 9.66
N VAL A 151 -10.00 -4.60 9.44
CA VAL A 151 -9.59 -6.01 9.51
C VAL A 151 -9.67 -6.47 10.96
N VAL A 152 -10.34 -7.61 11.21
CA VAL A 152 -10.44 -8.21 12.54
C VAL A 152 -9.76 -9.57 12.58
N GLY A 153 -9.02 -9.81 13.67
CA GLY A 153 -8.22 -11.02 13.80
C GLY A 153 -7.00 -11.04 12.87
N ARG A 154 -6.45 -12.22 12.66
CA ARG A 154 -5.29 -12.44 11.81
C ARG A 154 -5.69 -12.67 10.36
N ILE A 155 -4.98 -12.04 9.43
CA ILE A 155 -5.02 -12.40 8.01
C ILE A 155 -4.43 -13.81 7.86
N THR A 156 -5.14 -14.67 7.14
CA THR A 156 -4.73 -16.04 6.88
C THR A 156 -4.07 -16.17 5.50
N MET A 157 -3.78 -17.39 5.08
CA MET A 157 -3.20 -17.63 3.77
C MET A 157 -4.08 -17.09 2.63
N ASP A 158 -5.40 -17.35 2.69
CA ASP A 158 -6.33 -17.15 1.59
C ASP A 158 -7.53 -16.26 1.97
N LEU A 159 -7.66 -15.89 3.27
CA LEU A 159 -8.84 -15.16 3.75
C LEU A 159 -8.46 -14.01 4.68
N THR A 160 -9.22 -12.93 4.55
CA THR A 160 -9.22 -11.78 5.46
C THR A 160 -10.64 -11.53 5.95
N ILE A 161 -10.78 -11.17 7.22
CA ILE A 161 -12.06 -10.91 7.86
C ILE A 161 -12.17 -9.42 8.19
N PHE A 162 -13.27 -8.80 7.79
CA PHE A 162 -13.57 -7.40 8.03
C PHE A 162 -14.82 -7.28 8.91
N ASP A 163 -14.83 -6.34 9.86
CA ASP A 163 -16.03 -5.99 10.62
C ASP A 163 -16.88 -4.99 9.81
N VAL A 164 -18.04 -5.45 9.36
CA VAL A 164 -19.02 -4.67 8.60
C VAL A 164 -20.27 -4.35 9.43
N THR A 165 -20.16 -4.41 10.75
CA THR A 165 -21.30 -4.20 11.68
C THR A 165 -21.97 -2.83 11.48
N ASP A 166 -21.16 -1.80 11.25
CA ASP A 166 -21.63 -0.42 11.11
C ASP A 166 -22.05 -0.05 9.67
N VAL A 167 -21.93 -0.98 8.73
CA VAL A 167 -22.45 -0.79 7.37
C VAL A 167 -23.96 -1.08 7.38
N PRO A 168 -24.79 -0.26 6.71
CA PRO A 168 -26.25 -0.47 6.69
C PRO A 168 -26.65 -1.89 6.27
N ASP A 169 -27.74 -2.38 6.87
CA ASP A 169 -28.24 -3.72 6.56
C ASP A 169 -28.60 -3.87 5.08
N GLY A 170 -28.18 -4.99 4.51
CA GLY A 170 -28.40 -5.31 3.11
C GLY A 170 -27.51 -4.56 2.11
N ALA A 171 -26.69 -3.60 2.57
CA ALA A 171 -25.75 -2.88 1.70
C ALA A 171 -24.52 -3.69 1.31
N VAL A 172 -24.24 -4.78 2.06
CA VAL A 172 -23.11 -5.70 1.79
C VAL A 172 -23.60 -7.13 1.80
N ARG A 173 -23.22 -7.90 0.79
CA ARG A 173 -23.64 -9.29 0.57
C ARG A 173 -22.46 -10.17 0.15
N SER A 174 -22.62 -11.48 0.31
CA SER A 174 -21.71 -12.45 -0.33
C SER A 174 -21.77 -12.25 -1.85
N GLY A 175 -20.60 -12.20 -2.48
CA GLY A 175 -20.43 -11.91 -3.89
C GLY A 175 -20.01 -10.47 -4.20
N ASP A 176 -20.21 -9.52 -3.30
CA ASP A 176 -19.71 -8.15 -3.43
C ASP A 176 -18.17 -8.10 -3.30
N TYR A 177 -17.61 -6.95 -3.67
CA TYR A 177 -16.17 -6.70 -3.60
C TYR A 177 -15.86 -5.63 -2.57
N ILE A 178 -14.80 -5.85 -1.80
CA ILE A 178 -14.23 -4.90 -0.86
C ILE A 178 -12.93 -4.35 -1.42
N GLU A 179 -12.82 -3.01 -1.49
CA GLU A 179 -11.59 -2.34 -1.91
C GLU A 179 -10.53 -2.49 -0.81
N LEU A 180 -9.36 -2.99 -1.20
CA LEU A 180 -8.19 -3.16 -0.33
C LEU A 180 -7.25 -1.95 -0.43
N PHE A 181 -7.09 -1.44 -1.63
CA PHE A 181 -6.54 -0.12 -1.93
C PHE A 181 -7.05 0.37 -3.29
N GLY A 182 -7.10 1.68 -3.48
CA GLY A 182 -7.61 2.31 -4.68
C GLY A 182 -7.95 3.77 -4.47
N SER A 183 -9.07 4.20 -5.02
CA SER A 183 -9.50 5.61 -4.92
C SER A 183 -10.01 6.01 -3.54
N ASN A 184 -10.54 5.06 -2.76
CA ASN A 184 -11.06 5.31 -1.41
C ASN A 184 -10.05 4.91 -0.32
N MET A 185 -9.07 4.10 -0.68
CA MET A 185 -8.01 3.56 0.18
C MET A 185 -6.66 3.75 -0.50
N PRO A 186 -6.01 4.94 -0.40
CA PRO A 186 -4.71 5.16 -1.04
C PRO A 186 -3.68 4.09 -0.65
N VAL A 187 -2.95 3.56 -1.64
CA VAL A 187 -1.99 2.46 -1.43
C VAL A 187 -0.95 2.79 -0.35
N ASP A 188 -0.55 4.07 -0.25
CA ASP A 188 0.43 4.51 0.74
C ASP A 188 -0.14 4.53 2.17
N GLU A 189 -1.44 4.75 2.34
CA GLU A 189 -2.11 4.64 3.65
C GLU A 189 -2.16 3.18 4.10
N VAL A 190 -2.49 2.28 3.19
CA VAL A 190 -2.48 0.83 3.46
C VAL A 190 -1.06 0.36 3.76
N ALA A 191 -0.07 0.83 3.01
CA ALA A 191 1.33 0.53 3.26
C ALA A 191 1.79 1.00 4.64
N ARG A 192 1.45 2.23 5.03
CA ARG A 192 1.73 2.76 6.39
C ARG A 192 1.07 1.89 7.48
N ALA A 193 -0.17 1.47 7.27
CA ALA A 193 -0.85 0.54 8.19
C ALA A 193 -0.16 -0.82 8.26
N ALA A 194 0.47 -1.26 7.19
CA ALA A 194 1.27 -2.49 7.13
C ALA A 194 2.69 -2.32 7.73
N GLY A 195 3.14 -1.08 7.97
CA GLY A 195 4.51 -0.77 8.40
C GLY A 195 5.54 -0.86 7.28
N THR A 196 5.12 -0.59 6.05
CA THR A 196 5.93 -0.63 4.84
C THR A 196 5.65 0.55 3.91
N ILE A 197 6.02 0.44 2.64
CA ILE A 197 5.88 1.45 1.60
C ILE A 197 5.01 0.95 0.44
N GLY A 198 4.39 1.88 -0.30
CA GLY A 198 3.49 1.57 -1.42
C GLY A 198 4.12 0.67 -2.49
N TYR A 199 5.44 0.71 -2.66
CA TYR A 199 6.17 -0.18 -3.57
C TYR A 199 5.99 -1.66 -3.20
N GLU A 200 6.14 -2.01 -1.91
CA GLU A 200 5.96 -3.39 -1.46
C GLU A 200 4.52 -3.84 -1.65
N MET A 201 3.55 -2.99 -1.32
CA MET A 201 2.14 -3.31 -1.54
C MET A 201 1.82 -3.64 -2.99
N LEU A 202 2.31 -2.82 -3.94
CA LEU A 202 2.06 -3.02 -5.37
C LEU A 202 2.80 -4.23 -5.95
N THR A 203 3.99 -4.54 -5.45
CA THR A 203 4.81 -5.66 -5.95
C THR A 203 4.53 -6.99 -5.28
N SER A 204 3.85 -6.99 -4.13
CA SER A 204 3.46 -8.21 -3.41
C SER A 204 2.20 -8.85 -3.98
N LEU A 205 1.30 -8.05 -4.57
CA LEU A 205 0.11 -8.56 -5.27
C LEU A 205 0.54 -9.06 -6.66
N GLY A 206 0.53 -10.35 -6.88
CA GLY A 206 0.96 -10.99 -8.12
C GLY A 206 0.14 -12.20 -8.49
#